data_f29b5345415d2e88987abad6ecd93c04
#
_entry.id   f29b5345415d2e88987abad6ecd93c04
#
_cell.length_a   1.000
_cell.length_b   1.000
_cell.length_c   1.000
_cell.angle_alpha   90.00
_cell.angle_beta   90.00
_cell.angle_gamma   90.00
#
_symmetry.space_group_name_H-M   'P 1'
#
loop_
_entity.id
_entity.type
_entity.pdbx_description
1 polymer ?
#
loop_
_entity_poly.entity_id
_entity_poly.type
_entity_poly.pdbx_seq_one_letter_code
_entity_poly.pdbx_strand_id
1 'polypeptide(L)'
;MKRILLASILGMIGTISYGQWQVSASSGYAIGSATMKLGERITASETENSYGSYGEGTNFQIRGTYFFDDSFGFDLGVGYLHGTDQDISVISLPSTEVDAVARARAFGASASVVYKFTNNIYGRFGALLKLGGKTEGVIYQKSVFSEEEAEALGVPDGSYSETNYKEDFHGHFPLGFVGALGYKYDLDDNFSLFVEAEYYGISLKRKDSEISEFNTDVKLPDGSVAVSGLYTIDNLPEGVNKNTTYVDELSNTNTDTTQELSQKVPYSSFGLNIGITYKFAKASK
;
A
#
# COMPACT_ATOMS: atom_id res chain seq x y z
N MET A 1 -16.59 -29.09 18.27
CA MET A 1 -16.34 -27.83 17.54
C MET A 1 -16.78 -27.89 16.08
N LYS A 2 -16.39 -28.86 15.23
CA LYS A 2 -16.82 -28.96 13.82
C LYS A 2 -18.35 -29.02 13.63
N ARG A 3 -19.09 -29.71 14.53
CA ARG A 3 -20.56 -29.83 14.43
C ARG A 3 -21.31 -28.54 14.81
N ILE A 4 -20.74 -27.72 15.68
CA ILE A 4 -21.32 -26.42 16.06
C ILE A 4 -21.11 -25.41 14.91
N LEU A 5 -19.95 -25.44 14.26
CA LEU A 5 -19.66 -24.62 13.09
C LEU A 5 -20.61 -24.95 11.91
N LEU A 6 -20.87 -26.25 11.70
CA LEU A 6 -21.81 -26.72 10.65
C LEU A 6 -23.25 -26.31 10.96
N ALA A 7 -23.68 -26.38 12.23
CA ALA A 7 -25.00 -25.94 12.66
C ALA A 7 -25.19 -24.42 12.54
N SER A 8 -24.13 -23.65 12.82
CA SER A 8 -24.15 -22.18 12.63
C SER A 8 -24.23 -21.81 11.15
N ILE A 9 -23.54 -22.53 10.27
CA ILE A 9 -23.61 -22.34 8.79
C ILE A 9 -24.99 -22.74 8.26
N LEU A 10 -25.55 -23.88 8.71
CA LEU A 10 -26.90 -24.28 8.32
C LEU A 10 -27.99 -23.33 8.87
N GLY A 11 -27.81 -22.78 10.09
CA GLY A 11 -28.71 -21.77 10.65
C GLY A 11 -28.73 -20.47 9.85
N MET A 12 -27.58 -20.04 9.30
CA MET A 12 -27.51 -18.90 8.41
C MET A 12 -28.19 -19.14 7.04
N ILE A 13 -28.17 -20.36 6.53
CA ILE A 13 -28.82 -20.70 5.25
C ILE A 13 -30.37 -20.64 5.38
N GLY A 14 -30.94 -20.94 6.57
CA GLY A 14 -32.39 -20.85 6.81
C GLY A 14 -32.97 -19.44 6.80
N THR A 15 -32.15 -18.40 7.02
CA THR A 15 -32.59 -17.00 7.05
C THR A 15 -32.53 -16.29 5.68
N ILE A 16 -32.01 -16.97 4.65
CA ILE A 16 -31.85 -16.42 3.28
C ILE A 16 -33.21 -16.05 2.64
N SER A 17 -34.32 -16.55 3.19
CA SER A 17 -35.66 -16.37 2.62
C SER A 17 -36.25 -14.94 2.81
N TYR A 18 -35.68 -14.11 3.70
CA TYR A 18 -36.22 -12.79 4.04
C TYR A 18 -35.28 -11.62 3.76
N GLY A 19 -34.02 -11.89 3.48
CA GLY A 19 -32.99 -10.87 3.27
C GLY A 19 -32.91 -10.37 1.84
N GLN A 20 -32.30 -9.19 1.70
CA GLN A 20 -32.03 -8.58 0.41
C GLN A 20 -30.51 -8.57 0.14
N TRP A 21 -30.13 -9.17 -0.98
CA TRP A 21 -28.76 -9.11 -1.48
C TRP A 21 -28.52 -7.85 -2.29
N GLN A 22 -27.34 -7.28 -2.11
CA GLN A 22 -26.86 -6.14 -2.90
C GLN A 22 -25.40 -6.39 -3.30
N VAL A 23 -25.00 -5.92 -4.47
CA VAL A 23 -23.61 -5.86 -4.90
C VAL A 23 -23.28 -4.43 -5.25
N SER A 24 -22.15 -3.95 -4.76
CA SER A 24 -21.69 -2.58 -4.97
C SER A 24 -20.30 -2.58 -5.58
N ALA A 25 -20.07 -1.62 -6.47
CA ALA A 25 -18.74 -1.30 -6.98
C ALA A 25 -18.46 0.17 -6.77
N SER A 26 -17.27 0.51 -6.31
CA SER A 26 -16.86 1.90 -6.05
C SER A 26 -15.40 2.13 -6.38
N SER A 27 -15.10 3.41 -6.59
CA SER A 27 -13.75 3.94 -6.67
C SER A 27 -13.69 5.25 -5.91
N GLY A 28 -12.52 5.59 -5.40
CA GLY A 28 -12.31 6.81 -4.66
C GLY A 28 -10.85 7.14 -4.48
N TYR A 29 -10.62 8.21 -3.75
CA TYR A 29 -9.28 8.64 -3.37
C TYR A 29 -9.21 8.79 -1.85
N ALA A 30 -8.13 8.31 -1.28
CA ALA A 30 -7.85 8.41 0.13
C ALA A 30 -6.58 9.23 0.39
N ILE A 31 -6.61 10.04 1.43
CA ILE A 31 -5.47 10.78 1.97
C ILE A 31 -4.94 10.05 3.21
N GLY A 32 -3.64 10.13 3.46
CA GLY A 32 -3.02 9.56 4.64
C GLY A 32 -3.56 10.21 5.94
N SER A 33 -3.97 9.38 6.89
CA SER A 33 -4.53 9.86 8.18
C SER A 33 -3.62 9.64 9.37
N ALA A 34 -2.66 8.70 9.28
CA ALA A 34 -1.63 8.48 10.27
C ALA A 34 -0.28 8.78 9.63
N THR A 35 0.17 10.01 9.75
CA THR A 35 1.46 10.44 9.22
C THR A 35 2.57 10.04 10.18
N MET A 36 3.56 9.33 9.65
CA MET A 36 4.84 9.14 10.34
C MET A 36 5.97 9.63 9.44
N LYS A 37 7.13 9.87 10.03
CA LYS A 37 8.34 10.15 9.28
C LYS A 37 8.65 8.96 8.39
N LEU A 38 8.62 9.15 7.08
CA LEU A 38 8.99 8.16 6.08
C LEU A 38 10.44 8.30 5.66
N GLY A 39 10.97 9.53 5.69
CA GLY A 39 12.32 9.82 5.27
C GLY A 39 12.72 11.27 5.52
N GLU A 40 13.68 11.73 4.73
CA GLU A 40 14.23 13.07 4.80
C GLU A 40 14.44 13.66 3.40
N ARG A 41 14.30 14.99 3.32
CA ARG A 41 14.72 15.79 2.18
C ARG A 41 15.94 16.59 2.59
N ILE A 42 17.06 16.37 1.92
CA ILE A 42 18.37 16.97 2.24
C ILE A 42 18.82 17.85 1.09
N THR A 43 19.09 19.11 1.38
CA THR A 43 19.68 20.07 0.45
C THR A 43 21.02 20.57 1.00
N ALA A 44 21.72 21.42 0.26
CA ALA A 44 22.96 22.02 0.73
C ALA A 44 22.77 22.96 1.95
N SER A 45 21.53 23.43 2.19
CA SER A 45 21.22 24.42 3.24
C SER A 45 20.42 23.86 4.41
N GLU A 46 19.64 22.79 4.20
CA GLU A 46 18.68 22.32 5.19
C GLU A 46 18.36 20.83 5.06
N THR A 47 17.87 20.26 6.14
CA THR A 47 17.31 18.92 6.18
C THR A 47 15.91 18.97 6.75
N GLU A 48 14.92 18.49 5.99
CA GLU A 48 13.53 18.43 6.40
C GLU A 48 13.07 16.96 6.50
N ASN A 49 12.16 16.69 7.45
CA ASN A 49 11.53 15.38 7.52
C ASN A 49 10.41 15.25 6.49
N SER A 50 10.38 14.14 5.76
CA SER A 50 9.26 13.74 4.92
C SER A 50 8.28 12.88 5.70
N TYR A 51 6.99 13.23 5.68
CA TYR A 51 5.93 12.54 6.39
C TYR A 51 4.87 12.03 5.42
N GLY A 52 4.31 10.85 5.71
CA GLY A 52 3.26 10.30 4.86
C GLY A 52 2.61 9.04 5.43
N SER A 53 1.75 8.45 4.62
CA SER A 53 1.12 7.15 4.86
C SER A 53 0.95 6.41 3.54
N TYR A 54 1.30 5.15 3.51
CA TYR A 54 1.12 4.30 2.31
C TYR A 54 -0.36 3.96 2.03
N GLY A 55 -1.30 4.42 2.87
CA GLY A 55 -2.74 4.32 2.61
C GLY A 55 -3.29 5.41 1.67
N GLU A 56 -2.45 6.38 1.28
CA GLU A 56 -2.82 7.42 0.33
C GLU A 56 -2.85 6.90 -1.10
N GLY A 57 -3.90 7.25 -1.85
CA GLY A 57 -4.02 6.88 -3.26
C GLY A 57 -5.43 6.59 -3.73
N THR A 58 -5.54 6.10 -4.96
CA THR A 58 -6.80 5.68 -5.57
C THR A 58 -7.15 4.27 -5.14
N ASN A 59 -8.40 4.05 -4.74
CA ASN A 59 -8.89 2.74 -4.39
C ASN A 59 -10.05 2.29 -5.27
N PHE A 60 -10.20 0.97 -5.40
CA PHE A 60 -11.31 0.31 -6.08
C PHE A 60 -11.84 -0.78 -5.18
N GLN A 61 -13.17 -0.92 -5.09
CA GLN A 61 -13.80 -1.89 -4.21
C GLN A 61 -14.98 -2.55 -4.89
N ILE A 62 -15.17 -3.85 -4.59
CA ILE A 62 -16.39 -4.60 -4.88
C ILE A 62 -16.88 -5.18 -3.57
N ARG A 63 -18.15 -5.01 -3.26
CA ARG A 63 -18.76 -5.44 -2.00
C ARG A 63 -20.06 -6.19 -2.26
N GLY A 64 -20.27 -7.26 -1.48
CA GLY A 64 -21.52 -7.98 -1.37
C GLY A 64 -22.15 -7.72 -0.02
N THR A 65 -23.35 -7.15 0.02
CA THR A 65 -24.08 -6.85 1.24
C THR A 65 -25.34 -7.69 1.33
N TYR A 66 -25.57 -8.30 2.49
CA TYR A 66 -26.81 -9.01 2.81
C TYR A 66 -27.50 -8.33 3.97
N PHE A 67 -28.73 -7.81 3.74
CA PHE A 67 -29.59 -7.25 4.78
C PHE A 67 -30.52 -8.33 5.30
N PHE A 68 -30.42 -8.64 6.61
CA PHE A 68 -31.27 -9.62 7.26
C PHE A 68 -32.57 -8.99 7.82
N ASP A 69 -32.58 -7.67 7.97
CA ASP A 69 -33.79 -6.86 8.19
C ASP A 69 -33.71 -5.54 7.41
N ASP A 70 -34.64 -4.61 7.65
CA ASP A 70 -34.68 -3.35 6.92
C ASP A 70 -33.53 -2.40 7.24
N SER A 71 -32.86 -2.57 8.39
CA SER A 71 -31.84 -1.67 8.90
C SER A 71 -30.44 -2.30 8.98
N PHE A 72 -30.37 -3.59 9.37
CA PHE A 72 -29.11 -4.28 9.61
C PHE A 72 -28.73 -5.21 8.49
N GLY A 73 -27.44 -5.18 8.14
CA GLY A 73 -26.84 -6.06 7.15
C GLY A 73 -25.41 -6.42 7.50
N PHE A 74 -24.88 -7.37 6.74
CA PHE A 74 -23.50 -7.78 6.74
C PHE A 74 -22.89 -7.57 5.36
N ASP A 75 -21.68 -7.03 5.31
CA ASP A 75 -20.99 -6.63 4.11
C ASP A 75 -19.64 -7.34 4.04
N LEU A 76 -19.35 -7.94 2.89
CA LEU A 76 -18.05 -8.49 2.56
C LEU A 76 -17.50 -7.75 1.34
N GLY A 77 -16.28 -7.27 1.45
CA GLY A 77 -15.64 -6.50 0.40
C GLY A 77 -14.26 -7.02 0.05
N VAL A 78 -13.88 -6.80 -1.21
CA VAL A 78 -12.51 -6.90 -1.70
C VAL A 78 -12.16 -5.60 -2.39
N GLY A 79 -10.91 -5.17 -2.25
CA GLY A 79 -10.45 -3.92 -2.82
C GLY A 79 -8.99 -3.94 -3.22
N TYR A 80 -8.64 -2.96 -4.02
CA TYR A 80 -7.27 -2.69 -4.45
C TYR A 80 -6.92 -1.23 -4.20
N LEU A 81 -5.77 -0.98 -3.60
CA LEU A 81 -5.18 0.33 -3.42
C LEU A 81 -4.02 0.52 -4.40
N HIS A 82 -4.14 1.54 -5.24
CA HIS A 82 -3.06 2.08 -6.06
C HIS A 82 -2.52 3.33 -5.35
N GLY A 83 -1.51 3.10 -4.48
CA GLY A 83 -0.92 4.15 -3.66
C GLY A 83 -0.16 5.18 -4.50
N THR A 84 -0.21 6.44 -4.05
CA THR A 84 0.61 7.53 -4.56
C THR A 84 2.04 7.40 -4.06
N ASP A 85 2.95 8.06 -4.76
CA ASP A 85 4.35 8.13 -4.36
C ASP A 85 4.50 8.92 -3.06
N GLN A 86 5.29 8.38 -2.14
CA GLN A 86 5.63 8.99 -0.86
C GLN A 86 7.16 9.12 -0.82
N ASP A 87 7.66 10.34 -0.58
CA ASP A 87 9.10 10.61 -0.50
C ASP A 87 9.71 9.88 0.70
N ILE A 88 10.64 8.96 0.44
CA ILE A 88 11.39 8.23 1.48
C ILE A 88 12.84 8.69 1.60
N SER A 89 13.41 9.27 0.55
CA SER A 89 14.71 9.96 0.60
C SER A 89 14.84 10.86 -0.62
N VAL A 90 15.03 12.15 -0.37
CA VAL A 90 15.33 13.12 -1.44
C VAL A 90 16.60 13.86 -1.05
N ILE A 91 17.67 13.70 -1.84
CA ILE A 91 18.96 14.34 -1.60
C ILE A 91 19.33 15.16 -2.83
N SER A 92 19.62 16.43 -2.63
CA SER A 92 20.04 17.37 -3.67
C SER A 92 21.32 18.08 -3.22
N LEU A 93 22.45 17.42 -3.39
CA LEU A 93 23.80 17.91 -3.09
C LEU A 93 24.62 17.99 -4.38
N PRO A 94 25.69 18.80 -4.45
CA PRO A 94 26.51 18.94 -5.65
C PRO A 94 27.11 17.62 -6.17
N SER A 95 27.46 16.71 -5.23
CA SER A 95 28.08 15.42 -5.56
C SER A 95 27.09 14.24 -5.51
N THR A 96 25.89 14.43 -4.95
CA THR A 96 24.97 13.33 -4.73
C THR A 96 23.53 13.80 -4.94
N GLU A 97 22.80 13.11 -5.79
CA GLU A 97 21.37 13.28 -5.98
C GLU A 97 20.68 11.95 -5.73
N VAL A 98 19.64 11.97 -4.90
CA VAL A 98 18.78 10.80 -4.65
C VAL A 98 17.34 11.23 -4.75
N ASP A 99 16.57 10.48 -5.51
CA ASP A 99 15.11 10.57 -5.56
C ASP A 99 14.55 9.17 -5.30
N ALA A 100 14.08 8.97 -4.08
CA ALA A 100 13.56 7.69 -3.64
C ALA A 100 12.13 7.87 -3.15
N VAL A 101 11.21 7.19 -3.80
CA VAL A 101 9.79 7.16 -3.45
C VAL A 101 9.35 5.73 -3.14
N ALA A 102 8.33 5.62 -2.30
CA ALA A 102 7.66 4.33 -2.07
C ALA A 102 6.14 4.47 -2.21
N ARG A 103 5.51 3.43 -2.73
CA ARG A 103 4.08 3.41 -3.03
C ARG A 103 3.44 2.06 -2.76
N ALA A 104 2.19 2.06 -2.29
CA ALA A 104 1.44 0.84 -2.06
C ALA A 104 0.85 0.27 -3.34
N ARG A 105 0.89 -1.06 -3.46
CA ARG A 105 0.17 -1.87 -4.44
C ARG A 105 -0.49 -3.00 -3.65
N ALA A 106 -1.66 -2.75 -3.08
CA ALA A 106 -2.20 -3.59 -2.02
C ALA A 106 -3.62 -4.09 -2.34
N PHE A 107 -3.83 -5.38 -2.12
CA PHE A 107 -5.15 -6.00 -2.12
C PHE A 107 -5.63 -6.20 -0.69
N GLY A 108 -6.89 -5.86 -0.44
CA GLY A 108 -7.52 -6.00 0.87
C GLY A 108 -8.87 -6.70 0.80
N ALA A 109 -9.29 -7.17 1.96
CA ALA A 109 -10.66 -7.63 2.19
C ALA A 109 -11.23 -6.98 3.44
N SER A 110 -12.52 -6.78 3.47
CA SER A 110 -13.25 -6.26 4.62
C SER A 110 -14.45 -7.14 4.96
N ALA A 111 -14.80 -7.16 6.25
CA ALA A 111 -16.00 -7.78 6.76
C ALA A 111 -16.63 -6.82 7.76
N SER A 112 -17.82 -6.30 7.45
CA SER A 112 -18.43 -5.19 8.20
C SER A 112 -19.89 -5.45 8.51
N VAL A 113 -20.36 -4.89 9.61
CA VAL A 113 -21.79 -4.68 9.86
C VAL A 113 -22.19 -3.37 9.20
N VAL A 114 -23.34 -3.37 8.53
CA VAL A 114 -23.97 -2.20 7.93
C VAL A 114 -25.24 -1.86 8.67
N TYR A 115 -25.43 -0.59 8.98
CA TYR A 115 -26.64 -0.08 9.59
C TYR A 115 -27.21 1.09 8.81
N LYS A 116 -28.49 1.01 8.42
CA LYS A 116 -29.22 2.11 7.77
C LYS A 116 -29.86 2.97 8.86
N PHE A 117 -29.39 4.19 8.99
CA PHE A 117 -30.00 5.20 9.87
C PHE A 117 -31.32 5.73 9.30
N THR A 118 -31.36 5.84 7.97
CA THR A 118 -32.52 6.23 7.16
C THR A 118 -32.52 5.41 5.86
N ASN A 119 -33.48 5.65 5.00
CA ASN A 119 -33.49 5.03 3.66
C ASN A 119 -32.26 5.40 2.82
N ASN A 120 -31.66 6.56 3.08
CA ASN A 120 -30.56 7.12 2.29
C ASN A 120 -29.23 7.14 3.02
N ILE A 121 -29.22 7.24 4.36
CA ILE A 121 -27.99 7.36 5.17
C ILE A 121 -27.70 6.01 5.83
N TYR A 122 -26.48 5.55 5.69
CA TYR A 122 -26.01 4.32 6.31
C TYR A 122 -24.60 4.48 6.85
N GLY A 123 -24.25 3.64 7.82
CA GLY A 123 -22.91 3.47 8.32
C GLY A 123 -22.46 2.03 8.20
N ARG A 124 -21.18 1.80 8.12
CA ARG A 124 -20.58 0.46 8.24
C ARG A 124 -19.33 0.51 9.11
N PHE A 125 -19.11 -0.58 9.83
CA PHE A 125 -17.92 -0.75 10.66
C PHE A 125 -17.54 -2.23 10.70
N GLY A 126 -16.23 -2.51 10.59
CA GLY A 126 -15.77 -3.89 10.57
C GLY A 126 -14.26 -4.07 10.52
N ALA A 127 -13.87 -5.31 10.29
CA ALA A 127 -12.49 -5.72 10.14
C ALA A 127 -11.97 -5.43 8.72
N LEU A 128 -10.69 -5.09 8.63
CA LEU A 128 -9.93 -4.89 7.40
C LEU A 128 -8.69 -5.76 7.43
N LEU A 129 -8.41 -6.44 6.32
CA LEU A 129 -7.27 -7.32 6.16
C LEU A 129 -6.53 -6.95 4.85
N LYS A 130 -5.20 -6.87 4.88
CA LYS A 130 -4.42 -6.87 3.64
C LYS A 130 -4.15 -8.31 3.24
N LEU A 131 -4.67 -8.70 2.08
CA LEU A 131 -4.55 -10.08 1.56
C LEU A 131 -3.27 -10.30 0.76
N GLY A 132 -2.73 -9.22 0.16
CA GLY A 132 -1.56 -9.33 -0.69
C GLY A 132 -1.07 -8.00 -1.21
N GLY A 133 -0.11 -8.07 -2.13
CA GLY A 133 0.57 -6.91 -2.69
C GLY A 133 1.80 -6.50 -1.90
N LYS A 134 2.41 -5.40 -2.30
CA LYS A 134 3.72 -4.91 -1.84
C LYS A 134 3.68 -3.41 -1.56
N THR A 135 4.69 -2.92 -0.84
CA THR A 135 5.13 -1.52 -0.94
C THR A 135 6.31 -1.52 -1.89
N GLU A 136 6.19 -0.83 -3.00
CA GLU A 136 7.22 -0.74 -4.02
C GLU A 136 8.04 0.52 -3.79
N GLY A 137 9.33 0.36 -3.49
CA GLY A 137 10.33 1.41 -3.52
C GLY A 137 10.87 1.58 -4.94
N VAL A 138 10.95 2.82 -5.40
CA VAL A 138 11.56 3.18 -6.69
C VAL A 138 12.61 4.23 -6.40
N ILE A 139 13.86 3.91 -6.69
CA ILE A 139 15.00 4.69 -6.30
C ILE A 139 15.85 5.06 -7.50
N TYR A 140 16.10 6.35 -7.64
CA TYR A 140 17.11 6.93 -8.48
C TYR A 140 18.21 7.49 -7.62
N GLN A 141 19.47 7.22 -7.98
CA GLN A 141 20.64 7.75 -7.30
C GLN A 141 21.71 8.14 -8.31
N LYS A 142 22.27 9.33 -8.15
CA LYS A 142 23.43 9.81 -8.86
C LYS A 142 24.52 10.16 -7.88
N SER A 143 25.75 9.70 -8.10
CA SER A 143 26.90 10.01 -7.27
C SER A 143 28.10 10.38 -8.16
N VAL A 144 28.62 11.58 -7.99
CA VAL A 144 29.81 12.04 -8.69
C VAL A 144 31.02 11.37 -8.04
N PHE A 145 31.88 10.80 -8.87
CA PHE A 145 33.11 10.13 -8.40
C PHE A 145 34.10 11.14 -7.82
N SER A 146 34.81 10.73 -6.80
CA SER A 146 36.06 11.40 -6.38
C SER A 146 37.13 11.28 -7.46
N GLU A 147 38.16 12.12 -7.42
CA GLU A 147 39.28 12.05 -8.36
C GLU A 147 39.93 10.64 -8.37
N GLU A 148 40.10 10.02 -7.19
CA GLU A 148 40.67 8.68 -7.04
C GLU A 148 39.78 7.59 -7.70
N GLU A 149 38.45 7.67 -7.52
CA GLU A 149 37.51 6.74 -8.13
C GLU A 149 37.45 6.90 -9.64
N ALA A 150 37.47 8.14 -10.13
CA ALA A 150 37.47 8.43 -11.56
C ALA A 150 38.75 7.91 -12.23
N GLU A 151 39.93 8.09 -11.62
CA GLU A 151 41.20 7.57 -12.09
C GLU A 151 41.19 6.03 -12.11
N ALA A 152 40.71 5.40 -11.04
CA ALA A 152 40.62 3.94 -10.93
C ALA A 152 39.70 3.32 -12.03
N LEU A 153 38.63 4.04 -12.42
CA LEU A 153 37.73 3.62 -13.46
C LEU A 153 38.19 4.05 -14.88
N GLY A 154 39.24 4.87 -14.97
CA GLY A 154 39.76 5.39 -16.24
C GLY A 154 38.80 6.37 -16.93
N VAL A 155 38.00 7.11 -16.16
CA VAL A 155 37.04 8.10 -16.66
C VAL A 155 37.47 9.52 -16.26
N PRO A 156 37.05 10.57 -17.01
CA PRO A 156 37.37 11.96 -16.67
C PRO A 156 36.79 12.38 -15.31
N ASP A 157 37.42 13.36 -14.68
CA ASP A 157 36.88 14.04 -13.50
C ASP A 157 35.49 14.62 -13.77
N GLY A 158 34.62 14.56 -12.76
CA GLY A 158 33.21 14.93 -12.89
C GLY A 158 32.31 13.85 -13.49
N SER A 159 32.87 12.66 -13.84
CA SER A 159 32.06 11.48 -14.16
C SER A 159 31.30 10.98 -12.92
N TYR A 160 30.21 10.27 -13.14
CA TYR A 160 29.31 9.85 -12.05
C TYR A 160 28.70 8.47 -12.31
N SER A 161 28.30 7.80 -11.22
CA SER A 161 27.42 6.64 -11.28
C SER A 161 25.96 7.09 -11.28
N GLU A 162 25.14 6.43 -12.09
CA GLU A 162 23.68 6.56 -12.10
C GLU A 162 23.07 5.21 -11.84
N THR A 163 22.42 5.09 -10.69
CA THR A 163 21.79 3.84 -10.24
C THR A 163 20.28 3.99 -10.22
N ASN A 164 19.59 3.05 -10.84
CA ASN A 164 18.15 2.90 -10.79
C ASN A 164 17.82 1.52 -10.24
N TYR A 165 17.00 1.45 -9.19
CA TYR A 165 16.56 0.17 -8.67
C TYR A 165 15.15 0.20 -8.09
N LYS A 166 14.54 -0.98 -8.00
CA LYS A 166 13.26 -1.19 -7.35
C LYS A 166 13.39 -2.24 -6.26
N GLU A 167 12.77 -1.98 -5.15
CA GLU A 167 12.70 -2.87 -4.00
C GLU A 167 11.26 -3.09 -3.56
N ASP A 168 10.88 -4.34 -3.45
CA ASP A 168 9.53 -4.77 -3.09
C ASP A 168 9.49 -5.18 -1.62
N PHE A 169 8.78 -4.43 -0.79
CA PHE A 169 8.62 -4.70 0.64
C PHE A 169 7.33 -5.45 0.90
N HIS A 170 7.41 -6.55 1.65
CA HIS A 170 6.27 -7.32 2.11
C HIS A 170 6.09 -7.19 3.62
N GLY A 171 4.86 -7.29 4.07
CA GLY A 171 4.50 -7.20 5.49
C GLY A 171 3.95 -8.52 6.02
N HIS A 172 4.03 -8.67 7.35
CA HIS A 172 3.23 -9.67 8.04
C HIS A 172 1.75 -9.39 7.81
N PHE A 173 0.93 -10.44 7.93
CA PHE A 173 -0.53 -10.32 7.78
C PHE A 173 -1.11 -9.37 8.82
N PRO A 174 -1.64 -8.20 8.41
CA PRO A 174 -2.15 -7.22 9.35
C PRO A 174 -3.66 -7.37 9.54
N LEU A 175 -4.11 -7.07 10.75
CA LEU A 175 -5.52 -6.86 11.05
C LEU A 175 -5.74 -5.38 11.37
N GLY A 176 -6.67 -4.79 10.68
CA GLY A 176 -7.12 -3.42 10.87
C GLY A 176 -8.63 -3.33 11.00
N PHE A 177 -9.14 -2.12 10.94
CA PHE A 177 -10.58 -1.87 10.91
C PHE A 177 -10.93 -0.87 9.81
N VAL A 178 -12.18 -0.91 9.39
CA VAL A 178 -12.80 0.04 8.47
C VAL A 178 -14.05 0.62 9.10
N GLY A 179 -14.23 1.93 8.98
CA GLY A 179 -15.44 2.64 9.34
C GLY A 179 -15.86 3.56 8.22
N ALA A 180 -17.16 3.62 7.91
CA ALA A 180 -17.66 4.47 6.85
C ALA A 180 -19.05 5.05 7.16
N LEU A 181 -19.31 6.21 6.57
CA LEU A 181 -20.61 6.85 6.54
C LEU A 181 -20.95 7.18 5.09
N GLY A 182 -22.10 6.70 4.61
CA GLY A 182 -22.52 6.84 3.23
C GLY A 182 -23.89 7.45 3.06
N TYR A 183 -24.06 8.12 1.93
CA TYR A 183 -25.34 8.58 1.41
C TYR A 183 -25.63 7.86 0.11
N LYS A 184 -26.82 7.27 0.04
CA LYS A 184 -27.29 6.51 -1.10
C LYS A 184 -28.47 7.24 -1.76
N TYR A 185 -28.46 7.31 -3.09
CA TYR A 185 -29.51 7.84 -3.92
C TYR A 185 -30.03 6.74 -4.85
N ASP A 186 -31.31 6.38 -4.68
CA ASP A 186 -31.95 5.35 -5.50
C ASP A 186 -32.31 5.94 -6.89
N LEU A 187 -31.79 5.29 -7.94
CA LEU A 187 -32.09 5.66 -9.34
C LEU A 187 -33.41 4.99 -9.77
N ASP A 188 -33.55 3.74 -9.38
CA ASP A 188 -34.73 2.91 -9.61
C ASP A 188 -34.81 1.81 -8.51
N ASP A 189 -35.71 0.84 -8.68
CA ASP A 189 -35.90 -0.25 -7.72
C ASP A 189 -34.66 -1.13 -7.54
N ASN A 190 -33.79 -1.22 -8.55
CA ASN A 190 -32.63 -2.09 -8.56
C ASN A 190 -31.30 -1.34 -8.41
N PHE A 191 -31.19 -0.12 -8.91
CA PHE A 191 -29.94 0.62 -8.94
C PHE A 191 -29.94 1.81 -8.00
N SER A 192 -28.81 2.03 -7.35
CA SER A 192 -28.56 3.20 -6.51
C SER A 192 -27.14 3.70 -6.74
N LEU A 193 -26.96 5.01 -6.71
CA LEU A 193 -25.64 5.63 -6.55
C LEU A 193 -25.36 5.86 -5.07
N PHE A 194 -24.10 5.88 -4.69
CA PHE A 194 -23.71 6.29 -3.34
C PHE A 194 -22.41 7.09 -3.33
N VAL A 195 -22.29 7.91 -2.29
CA VAL A 195 -21.05 8.56 -1.88
C VAL A 195 -20.77 8.12 -0.45
N GLU A 196 -19.53 7.76 -0.16
CA GLU A 196 -19.13 7.22 1.14
C GLU A 196 -17.82 7.86 1.60
N ALA A 197 -17.84 8.45 2.78
CA ALA A 197 -16.65 8.83 3.52
C ALA A 197 -16.19 7.61 4.33
N GLU A 198 -14.93 7.20 4.16
CA GLU A 198 -14.41 5.94 4.67
C GLU A 198 -13.07 6.15 5.38
N TYR A 199 -12.89 5.48 6.50
CA TYR A 199 -11.65 5.47 7.26
C TYR A 199 -11.09 4.06 7.36
N TYR A 200 -9.82 3.90 7.03
CA TYR A 200 -9.04 2.68 7.23
C TYR A 200 -8.04 2.88 8.36
N GLY A 201 -8.12 2.06 9.38
CA GLY A 201 -7.17 2.01 10.49
C GLY A 201 -6.33 0.74 10.40
N ILE A 202 -5.17 0.80 9.73
CA ILE A 202 -4.31 -0.36 9.52
C ILE A 202 -2.84 0.04 9.44
N SER A 203 -1.96 -0.80 9.99
CA SER A 203 -0.51 -0.66 9.89
C SER A 203 0.10 -2.01 9.54
N LEU A 204 1.15 -1.99 8.73
CA LEU A 204 1.90 -3.19 8.36
C LEU A 204 3.23 -3.21 9.09
N LYS A 205 3.61 -4.39 9.57
CA LYS A 205 4.95 -4.67 10.06
C LYS A 205 5.76 -5.30 8.92
N ARG A 206 6.92 -4.74 8.58
CA ARG A 206 7.81 -5.29 7.55
C ARG A 206 8.23 -6.70 7.90
N LYS A 207 8.24 -7.58 6.92
CA LYS A 207 8.63 -8.98 7.03
C LYS A 207 9.87 -9.29 6.20
N ASP A 208 9.84 -8.97 4.94
CA ASP A 208 10.95 -9.17 4.00
C ASP A 208 10.91 -8.10 2.90
N SER A 209 12.04 -7.96 2.19
CA SER A 209 12.11 -7.21 0.93
C SER A 209 12.96 -7.94 -0.09
N GLU A 210 12.72 -7.62 -1.37
CA GLU A 210 13.48 -8.13 -2.49
C GLU A 210 13.75 -7.00 -3.48
N ILE A 211 15.03 -6.83 -3.88
CA ILE A 211 15.38 -5.98 -5.02
C ILE A 211 14.93 -6.72 -6.29
N SER A 212 13.99 -6.12 -7.01
CA SER A 212 13.40 -6.70 -8.22
C SER A 212 14.04 -6.20 -9.51
N GLU A 213 14.61 -4.99 -9.49
CA GLU A 213 15.35 -4.38 -10.60
C GLU A 213 16.56 -3.65 -10.03
N PHE A 214 17.72 -3.72 -10.70
CA PHE A 214 18.91 -2.97 -10.33
C PHE A 214 19.79 -2.73 -11.55
N ASN A 215 20.15 -1.48 -11.78
CA ASN A 215 21.10 -1.10 -12.83
C ASN A 215 21.91 0.10 -12.40
N THR A 216 23.22 0.03 -12.56
CA THR A 216 24.15 1.16 -12.39
C THR A 216 24.96 1.35 -13.66
N ASP A 217 24.87 2.54 -14.23
CA ASP A 217 25.70 2.97 -15.36
C ASP A 217 26.76 3.97 -14.86
N VAL A 218 27.93 3.96 -15.50
CA VAL A 218 28.94 5.03 -15.37
C VAL A 218 28.73 6.01 -16.50
N LYS A 219 28.55 7.28 -16.15
CA LYS A 219 28.32 8.37 -17.09
C LYS A 219 29.44 9.40 -17.05
N LEU A 220 29.78 9.93 -18.23
CA LEU A 220 30.71 11.04 -18.38
C LEU A 220 30.04 12.36 -17.96
N PRO A 221 30.84 13.45 -17.77
CA PRO A 221 30.27 14.75 -17.39
C PRO A 221 29.23 15.32 -18.36
N ASP A 222 29.26 14.92 -19.63
CA ASP A 222 28.31 15.30 -20.67
C ASP A 222 27.01 14.43 -20.67
N GLY A 223 26.94 13.45 -19.78
CA GLY A 223 25.80 12.51 -19.64
C GLY A 223 25.88 11.28 -20.55
N SER A 224 26.89 11.16 -21.40
CA SER A 224 27.08 9.95 -22.21
C SER A 224 27.50 8.77 -21.35
N VAL A 225 27.12 7.54 -21.75
CA VAL A 225 27.41 6.31 -21.01
C VAL A 225 28.83 5.85 -21.33
N ALA A 226 29.69 5.80 -20.33
CA ALA A 226 31.04 5.24 -20.42
C ALA A 226 31.05 3.73 -20.18
N VAL A 227 30.30 3.26 -19.15
CA VAL A 227 30.14 1.85 -18.84
C VAL A 227 28.66 1.59 -18.56
N SER A 228 28.03 0.70 -19.30
CA SER A 228 26.66 0.28 -19.04
C SER A 228 26.64 -0.95 -18.15
N GLY A 229 25.76 -0.97 -17.15
CA GLY A 229 25.57 -2.12 -16.29
C GLY A 229 26.79 -2.47 -15.44
N LEU A 230 27.47 -1.46 -14.88
CA LEU A 230 28.57 -1.68 -13.94
C LEU A 230 28.12 -2.62 -12.80
N TYR A 231 26.89 -2.39 -12.31
CA TYR A 231 26.19 -3.30 -11.41
C TYR A 231 24.79 -3.57 -11.97
N THR A 232 24.33 -4.80 -11.78
CA THR A 232 23.02 -5.26 -12.21
C THR A 232 22.40 -6.14 -11.12
N ILE A 233 21.13 -6.56 -11.32
CA ILE A 233 20.46 -7.47 -10.39
C ILE A 233 21.19 -8.80 -10.17
N ASP A 234 21.97 -9.25 -11.16
CA ASP A 234 22.78 -10.49 -11.10
C ASP A 234 24.18 -10.25 -10.52
N ASN A 235 24.62 -9.01 -10.42
CA ASN A 235 25.92 -8.60 -9.88
C ASN A 235 25.74 -7.31 -9.09
N LEU A 236 25.21 -7.43 -7.89
CA LEU A 236 25.00 -6.30 -6.97
C LEU A 236 26.35 -5.83 -6.37
N PRO A 237 26.47 -4.54 -6.02
CA PRO A 237 27.66 -4.04 -5.34
C PRO A 237 27.83 -4.68 -3.95
N GLU A 238 29.06 -4.68 -3.44
CA GLU A 238 29.34 -5.19 -2.10
C GLU A 238 28.48 -4.48 -1.04
N GLY A 239 27.92 -5.25 -0.12
CA GLY A 239 27.04 -4.75 0.95
C GLY A 239 25.58 -4.55 0.55
N VAL A 240 25.23 -4.69 -0.71
CA VAL A 240 23.83 -4.66 -1.15
C VAL A 240 23.28 -6.07 -1.26
N ASN A 241 22.22 -6.35 -0.51
CA ASN A 241 21.59 -7.66 -0.49
C ASN A 241 20.34 -7.68 -1.39
N LYS A 242 20.25 -8.70 -2.24
CA LYS A 242 19.04 -8.89 -3.07
C LYS A 242 17.78 -9.10 -2.22
N ASN A 243 17.93 -9.84 -1.10
CA ASN A 243 16.84 -10.14 -0.18
C ASN A 243 17.21 -9.71 1.22
N THR A 244 16.27 -9.06 1.91
CA THR A 244 16.42 -8.67 3.31
C THR A 244 15.27 -9.23 4.13
N THR A 245 15.57 -9.77 5.30
CA THR A 245 14.58 -10.27 6.27
C THR A 245 14.50 -9.32 7.45
N TYR A 246 13.28 -8.91 7.82
CA TYR A 246 13.06 -8.00 8.94
C TYR A 246 12.66 -8.77 10.20
N VAL A 247 13.44 -8.60 11.27
CA VAL A 247 13.28 -9.29 12.56
C VAL A 247 12.92 -8.29 13.67
N ASP A 248 12.35 -8.78 14.78
CA ASP A 248 11.98 -7.93 15.92
C ASP A 248 13.17 -7.56 16.79
N GLU A 249 14.14 -8.44 16.84
CA GLU A 249 15.33 -8.32 17.67
C GLU A 249 16.57 -8.70 16.86
N LEU A 250 17.62 -7.91 16.97
CA LEU A 250 18.92 -8.15 16.36
C LEU A 250 19.97 -8.11 17.45
N SER A 251 20.83 -9.13 17.49
CA SER A 251 21.99 -9.10 18.39
C SER A 251 22.94 -7.95 18.02
N ASN A 252 23.49 -7.27 19.01
CA ASN A 252 24.52 -6.24 18.78
C ASN A 252 25.82 -6.80 18.15
N THR A 253 25.96 -8.13 18.15
CA THR A 253 27.08 -8.84 17.50
C THR A 253 26.69 -9.51 16.19
N ASN A 254 25.47 -9.19 15.67
CA ASN A 254 25.02 -9.74 14.40
C ASN A 254 25.91 -9.23 13.26
N THR A 255 26.43 -10.16 12.46
CA THR A 255 27.22 -9.90 11.25
C THR A 255 26.46 -10.25 9.97
N ASP A 256 25.22 -10.75 10.10
CA ASP A 256 24.36 -11.08 8.97
C ASP A 256 23.74 -9.79 8.41
N THR A 257 24.29 -9.31 7.31
CA THR A 257 23.84 -8.08 6.64
C THR A 257 22.47 -8.25 5.95
N THR A 258 21.96 -9.49 5.83
CA THR A 258 20.65 -9.76 5.23
C THR A 258 19.50 -9.61 6.23
N GLN A 259 19.80 -9.26 7.50
CA GLN A 259 18.82 -9.05 8.55
C GLN A 259 18.78 -7.60 9.00
N GLU A 260 17.59 -7.04 9.13
CA GLU A 260 17.33 -5.70 9.63
C GLU A 260 16.20 -5.68 10.68
N LEU A 261 16.14 -4.61 11.47
CA LEU A 261 15.05 -4.43 12.42
C LEU A 261 13.74 -4.08 11.71
N SER A 262 12.68 -4.82 12.07
CA SER A 262 11.36 -4.62 11.52
C SER A 262 10.75 -3.29 11.98
N GLN A 263 10.09 -2.60 11.06
CA GLN A 263 9.35 -1.36 11.30
C GLN A 263 7.87 -1.56 11.03
N LYS A 264 7.02 -0.87 11.80
CA LYS A 264 5.60 -0.69 11.46
C LYS A 264 5.47 0.53 10.56
N VAL A 265 4.78 0.35 9.43
CA VAL A 265 4.50 1.42 8.48
C VAL A 265 3.00 1.66 8.40
N PRO A 266 2.54 2.94 8.38
CA PRO A 266 1.13 3.27 8.36
C PRO A 266 0.54 3.08 6.96
N TYR A 267 -0.66 2.50 6.95
CA TYR A 267 -1.55 2.43 5.79
C TYR A 267 -2.91 3.05 6.12
N SER A 268 -3.01 3.72 7.27
CA SER A 268 -4.25 4.36 7.70
C SER A 268 -4.55 5.56 6.81
N SER A 269 -5.81 5.67 6.40
CA SER A 269 -6.24 6.71 5.47
C SER A 269 -7.70 7.09 5.67
N PHE A 270 -8.05 8.28 5.22
CA PHE A 270 -9.41 8.78 5.11
C PHE A 270 -9.73 9.03 3.63
N GLY A 271 -10.78 8.42 3.11
CA GLY A 271 -11.13 8.46 1.70
C GLY A 271 -12.56 8.91 1.45
N LEU A 272 -12.78 9.37 0.23
CA LEU A 272 -14.11 9.61 -0.34
C LEU A 272 -14.28 8.70 -1.55
N ASN A 273 -15.34 7.90 -1.52
CA ASN A 273 -15.66 6.93 -2.56
C ASN A 273 -17.00 7.27 -3.21
N ILE A 274 -17.08 7.02 -4.50
CA ILE A 274 -18.31 7.08 -5.29
C ILE A 274 -18.56 5.70 -5.88
N GLY A 275 -19.79 5.24 -5.86
CA GLY A 275 -20.10 3.93 -6.37
C GLY A 275 -21.54 3.74 -6.80
N ILE A 276 -21.77 2.54 -7.34
CA ILE A 276 -23.07 2.06 -7.74
C ILE A 276 -23.38 0.76 -6.99
N THR A 277 -24.63 0.61 -6.62
CA THR A 277 -25.16 -0.60 -5.97
C THR A 277 -26.27 -1.17 -6.83
N TYR A 278 -26.21 -2.49 -7.06
CA TYR A 278 -27.30 -3.27 -7.61
C TYR A 278 -27.99 -4.06 -6.49
N LYS A 279 -29.31 -3.91 -6.40
CA LYS A 279 -30.18 -4.61 -5.45
C LYS A 279 -30.88 -5.76 -6.18
N PHE A 280 -30.70 -6.97 -5.70
CA PHE A 280 -31.46 -8.11 -6.22
C PHE A 280 -32.91 -8.03 -5.76
N ALA A 281 -33.83 -8.37 -6.64
CA ALA A 281 -35.24 -8.42 -6.28
C ALA A 281 -35.46 -9.42 -5.11
N LYS A 282 -36.33 -9.05 -4.15
CA LYS A 282 -36.78 -10.02 -3.13
C LYS A 282 -37.47 -11.18 -3.86
N ALA A 283 -37.06 -12.41 -3.54
CA ALA A 283 -37.78 -13.59 -4.03
C ALA A 283 -39.25 -13.46 -3.59
N SER A 284 -40.18 -13.33 -4.55
CA SER A 284 -41.61 -13.40 -4.24
C SER A 284 -41.94 -14.79 -3.76
N LYS A 285 -42.61 -14.89 -2.61
CA LYS A 285 -43.22 -16.16 -2.16
C LYS A 285 -44.28 -16.63 -3.07
#